data_679bde8e5d102b9d5989d9a4a82f34d1
#
_entry.id   679bde8e5d102b9d5989d9a4a82f34d1
#
_cell.length_a   1.000
_cell.length_b   1.000
_cell.length_c   1.000
_cell.angle_alpha   90.00
_cell.angle_beta   90.00
_cell.angle_gamma   90.00
#
_symmetry.space_group_name_H-M   'P 1'
#
loop_
_entity.id
_entity.type
_entity.pdbx_description
1 polymer ?
#
loop_
_entity_poly.entity_id
_entity_poly.type
_entity_poly.pdbx_seq_one_letter_code
_entity_poly.pdbx_strand_id
1 'polypeptide(L)'
;MPLIVDCDGIANIEEFWDRYESCVGAESARFFGRNFNALWDALEGGGPGCPDAAHVIFKNAASLRDLKMRSGDNFLAILQEIATKVSSIRVEIA
;
A
#
# COMPACT_ATOMS: atom_id res chain seq x y z
N MET A 1 -12.64 -12.13 2.97
CA MET A 1 -11.37 -12.20 3.69
C MET A 1 -10.53 -10.96 3.39
N PRO A 2 -9.91 -10.35 4.37
CA PRO A 2 -9.05 -9.20 4.10
C PRO A 2 -7.79 -9.62 3.36
N LEU A 3 -7.28 -8.70 2.54
CA LEU A 3 -5.96 -8.83 1.96
C LEU A 3 -4.95 -8.30 2.97
N ILE A 4 -3.99 -9.13 3.37
CA ILE A 4 -2.97 -8.73 4.33
C ILE A 4 -1.66 -8.46 3.60
N VAL A 5 -1.17 -7.23 3.73
CA VAL A 5 0.16 -6.84 3.24
C VAL A 5 1.07 -6.79 4.47
N ASP A 6 1.88 -7.82 4.66
CA ASP A 6 2.78 -7.88 5.81
C ASP A 6 4.03 -7.05 5.51
N CYS A 7 4.21 -5.99 6.29
CA CYS A 7 5.34 -5.06 6.12
C CYS A 7 6.54 -5.42 6.97
N ASP A 8 6.52 -6.54 7.67
CA ASP A 8 7.61 -6.93 8.54
C ASP A 8 8.93 -7.03 7.76
N GLY A 9 9.98 -6.43 8.31
CA GLY A 9 11.33 -6.51 7.74
C GLY A 9 11.57 -5.65 6.50
N ILE A 10 10.61 -4.83 6.08
CA ILE A 10 10.82 -3.93 4.94
C ILE A 10 11.90 -2.90 5.27
N ALA A 11 12.96 -2.87 4.46
CA ALA A 11 14.09 -1.99 4.68
C ALA A 11 14.08 -0.75 3.79
N ASN A 12 13.34 -0.76 2.68
CA ASN A 12 13.27 0.37 1.76
C ASN A 12 11.92 0.41 1.04
N ILE A 13 11.67 1.53 0.36
CA ILE A 13 10.38 1.77 -0.31
C ILE A 13 10.13 0.76 -1.45
N GLU A 14 11.16 0.38 -2.18
CA GLU A 14 11.02 -0.59 -3.27
C GLU A 14 10.52 -1.93 -2.75
N GLU A 15 11.00 -2.37 -1.59
CA GLU A 15 10.51 -3.60 -0.96
C GLU A 15 9.04 -3.52 -0.59
N PHE A 16 8.57 -2.34 -0.18
CA PHE A 16 7.15 -2.14 0.11
C PHE A 16 6.31 -2.38 -1.15
N TRP A 17 6.69 -1.78 -2.28
CA TRP A 17 5.96 -1.98 -3.52
C TRP A 17 6.02 -3.42 -4.01
N ASP A 18 7.18 -4.08 -3.85
CA ASP A 18 7.30 -5.50 -4.17
C ASP A 18 6.33 -6.33 -3.34
N ARG A 19 6.23 -6.03 -2.05
CA ARG A 19 5.35 -6.73 -1.13
C ARG A 19 3.88 -6.52 -1.49
N TYR A 20 3.52 -5.28 -1.80
CA TYR A 20 2.17 -4.95 -2.22
C TYR A 20 1.79 -5.67 -3.52
N GLU A 21 2.65 -5.62 -4.52
CA GLU A 21 2.41 -6.28 -5.80
C GLU A 21 2.25 -7.80 -5.65
N SER A 22 3.04 -8.41 -4.78
CA SER A 22 2.93 -9.84 -4.48
C SER A 22 1.59 -10.19 -3.88
N CYS A 23 1.04 -9.30 -3.06
CA CYS A 23 -0.24 -9.53 -2.39
C CYS A 23 -1.43 -9.39 -3.34
N VAL A 24 -1.42 -8.39 -4.23
CA VAL A 24 -2.53 -8.18 -5.18
C VAL A 24 -2.44 -9.11 -6.39
N GLY A 25 -1.26 -9.67 -6.66
CA GLY A 25 -1.03 -10.59 -7.77
C GLY A 25 -0.49 -9.91 -9.02
N ALA A 26 0.27 -10.66 -9.82
CA ALA A 26 0.95 -10.15 -11.00
C ALA A 26 -0.01 -9.55 -12.04
N GLU A 27 -1.18 -10.14 -12.21
CA GLU A 27 -2.17 -9.66 -13.16
C GLU A 27 -2.67 -8.26 -12.78
N SER A 28 -3.09 -8.08 -11.53
CA SER A 28 -3.56 -6.80 -11.03
C SER A 28 -2.46 -5.74 -11.02
N ALA A 29 -1.23 -6.14 -10.68
CA ALA A 29 -0.10 -5.24 -10.58
C ALA A 29 0.55 -4.88 -11.92
N ARG A 30 0.10 -5.47 -13.01
CA ARG A 30 0.76 -5.39 -14.31
C ARG A 30 1.09 -3.96 -14.79
N PHE A 31 0.20 -3.02 -14.52
CA PHE A 31 0.38 -1.62 -14.90
C PHE A 31 0.40 -0.69 -13.69
N PHE A 32 0.67 -1.25 -12.52
CA PHE A 32 0.71 -0.48 -11.29
C PHE A 32 1.95 0.43 -11.26
N GLY A 33 1.74 1.70 -10.93
CA GLY A 33 2.79 2.72 -11.03
C GLY A 33 3.76 2.78 -9.85
N ARG A 34 3.59 1.97 -8.81
CA ARG A 34 4.49 1.87 -7.65
C ARG A 34 4.77 3.22 -6.98
N ASN A 35 3.71 3.98 -6.75
CA ASN A 35 3.76 5.25 -6.02
C ASN A 35 2.42 5.50 -5.33
N PHE A 36 2.34 6.54 -4.50
CA PHE A 36 1.12 6.81 -3.75
C PHE A 36 -0.05 7.26 -4.62
N ASN A 37 0.20 7.95 -5.73
CA ASN A 37 -0.88 8.30 -6.65
C ASN A 37 -1.49 7.04 -7.27
N ALA A 38 -0.63 6.09 -7.65
CA ALA A 38 -1.09 4.81 -8.19
C ALA A 38 -1.82 3.99 -7.12
N LEU A 39 -1.32 3.99 -5.88
CA LEU A 39 -1.96 3.30 -4.77
C LEU A 39 -3.35 3.88 -4.47
N TRP A 40 -3.46 5.21 -4.42
CA TRP A 40 -4.75 5.88 -4.25
C TRP A 40 -5.74 5.44 -5.33
N ASP A 41 -5.30 5.47 -6.58
CA ASP A 41 -6.12 5.10 -7.72
C ASP A 41 -6.57 3.64 -7.65
N ALA A 42 -5.66 2.75 -7.21
CA ALA A 42 -5.96 1.33 -7.05
C ALA A 42 -6.99 1.09 -5.93
N LEU A 43 -6.83 1.76 -4.80
CA LEU A 43 -7.68 1.54 -3.63
C LEU A 43 -9.03 2.27 -3.73
N GLU A 44 -9.03 3.48 -4.24
CA GLU A 44 -10.25 4.28 -4.34
C GLU A 44 -10.96 4.11 -5.67
N GLY A 45 -10.22 4.09 -6.77
CA GLY A 45 -10.78 4.08 -8.11
C GLY A 45 -10.81 2.73 -8.81
N GLY A 46 -10.21 1.69 -8.24
CA GLY A 46 -10.15 0.38 -8.87
C GLY A 46 -9.19 0.28 -10.04
N GLY A 47 -8.19 1.17 -10.13
CA GLY A 47 -7.18 1.16 -11.17
C GLY A 47 -6.18 0.01 -11.05
N PRO A 48 -5.08 0.03 -11.86
CA PRO A 48 -4.07 -1.03 -11.79
C PRO A 48 -3.52 -1.20 -10.38
N GLY A 49 -3.37 -2.44 -9.95
CA GLY A 49 -2.97 -2.78 -8.58
C GLY A 49 -4.12 -2.89 -7.60
N CYS A 50 -5.36 -2.78 -8.07
CA CYS A 50 -6.54 -2.90 -7.22
C CYS A 50 -6.58 -4.28 -6.54
N PRO A 51 -6.74 -4.31 -5.20
CA PRO A 51 -6.89 -5.58 -4.50
C PRO A 51 -8.26 -6.20 -4.78
N ASP A 52 -8.29 -7.52 -4.87
CA ASP A 52 -9.55 -8.26 -5.00
C ASP A 52 -10.09 -8.55 -3.59
N ALA A 53 -10.36 -7.48 -2.85
CA ALA A 53 -10.84 -7.56 -1.48
C ALA A 53 -11.48 -6.22 -1.08
N ALA A 54 -12.46 -6.28 -0.19
CA ALA A 54 -13.10 -5.08 0.35
C ALA A 54 -12.35 -4.52 1.55
N HIS A 55 -11.31 -5.19 2.02
CA HIS A 55 -10.57 -4.83 3.23
C HIS A 55 -9.09 -5.16 3.04
N VAL A 56 -8.22 -4.18 3.23
CA VAL A 56 -6.77 -4.34 3.15
C VAL A 56 -6.17 -3.96 4.48
N ILE A 57 -5.28 -4.80 5.00
CA ILE A 57 -4.57 -4.56 6.26
C ILE A 57 -3.06 -4.51 5.95
N PHE A 58 -2.44 -3.36 6.23
CA PHE A 58 -0.98 -3.23 6.21
C PHE A 58 -0.46 -3.60 7.60
N LYS A 59 -0.05 -4.84 7.75
CA LYS A 59 0.36 -5.43 9.02
C LYS A 59 1.84 -5.14 9.28
N ASN A 60 2.22 -5.02 10.55
CA ASN A 60 3.58 -4.71 10.98
C ASN A 60 4.10 -3.41 10.37
N ALA A 61 3.24 -2.41 10.31
CA ALA A 61 3.53 -1.13 9.68
C ALA A 61 4.63 -0.34 10.41
N ALA A 62 4.95 -0.70 11.64
CA ALA A 62 6.07 -0.08 12.37
C ALA A 62 7.39 -0.22 11.63
N SER A 63 7.55 -1.25 10.80
CA SER A 63 8.74 -1.41 9.95
C SER A 63 8.91 -0.27 8.94
N LEU A 64 7.85 0.47 8.64
CA LEU A 64 7.86 1.55 7.67
C LEU A 64 8.19 2.92 8.26
N ARG A 65 8.25 3.04 9.58
CA ARG A 65 8.32 4.34 10.26
C ARG A 65 9.57 5.16 9.94
N ASP A 66 10.67 4.49 9.59
CA ASP A 66 11.95 5.17 9.28
C ASP A 66 12.16 5.41 7.78
N LEU A 67 11.21 4.98 6.96
CA LEU A 67 11.30 5.19 5.51
C LEU A 67 10.95 6.63 5.15
N LYS A 68 11.82 7.27 4.35
CA LYS A 68 11.60 8.62 3.86
C LYS A 68 11.55 8.63 2.34
N MET A 69 10.67 9.46 1.80
CA MET A 69 10.58 9.68 0.37
C MET A 69 11.66 10.70 -0.06
N ARG A 70 11.88 10.82 -1.37
CA ARG A 70 12.81 11.81 -1.92
C ARG A 70 12.50 13.22 -1.47
N SER A 71 11.22 13.52 -1.29
CA SER A 71 10.76 14.84 -0.79
C SER A 71 11.13 15.09 0.68
N GLY A 72 11.57 14.06 1.40
CA GLY A 72 11.80 14.11 2.84
C GLY A 72 10.58 13.74 3.67
N ASP A 73 9.43 13.52 3.05
CA ASP A 73 8.22 13.12 3.74
C ASP A 73 8.33 11.70 4.29
N ASN A 74 7.72 11.47 5.44
CA ASN A 74 7.70 10.14 6.05
C ASN A 74 6.72 9.25 5.29
N PHE A 75 7.20 8.09 4.85
CA PHE A 75 6.43 7.14 4.05
C PHE A 75 5.18 6.65 4.79
N LEU A 76 5.34 6.22 6.03
CA LEU A 76 4.22 5.71 6.83
C LEU A 76 3.14 6.76 7.06
N ALA A 77 3.54 8.01 7.28
CA ALA A 77 2.59 9.10 7.50
C ALA A 77 1.69 9.31 6.27
N ILE A 78 2.26 9.23 5.06
CA ILE A 78 1.48 9.35 3.82
C ILE A 78 0.57 8.14 3.65
N LEU A 79 1.06 6.94 3.94
CA LEU A 79 0.24 5.74 3.87
C LEU A 79 -0.96 5.82 4.83
N GLN A 80 -0.73 6.30 6.05
CA GLN A 80 -1.79 6.51 7.04
C GLN A 80 -2.83 7.53 6.56
N GLU A 81 -2.38 8.59 5.91
CA GLU A 81 -3.26 9.60 5.34
C GLU A 81 -4.15 9.00 4.24
N ILE A 82 -3.58 8.21 3.36
CA ILE A 82 -4.32 7.50 2.31
C ILE A 82 -5.35 6.56 2.95
N ALA A 83 -4.94 5.79 3.95
CA ALA A 83 -5.84 4.86 4.63
C ALA A 83 -7.06 5.56 5.24
N THR A 84 -6.85 6.78 5.74
CA THR A 84 -7.91 7.58 6.34
C THR A 84 -8.89 8.13 5.27
N LYS A 85 -8.39 8.45 4.09
CA LYS A 85 -9.18 9.10 3.04
C LYS A 85 -9.88 8.13 2.09
N VAL A 86 -9.38 6.90 1.94
CA VAL A 86 -9.99 5.91 1.06
C VAL A 86 -11.39 5.55 1.57
N SER A 87 -12.37 5.58 0.68
CA SER A 87 -13.76 5.30 1.02
C SER A 87 -14.34 4.08 0.30
N SER A 88 -13.75 3.68 -0.84
CA SER A 88 -14.26 2.57 -1.64
C SER A 88 -14.06 1.20 -0.98
N ILE A 89 -13.00 1.07 -0.19
CA ILE A 89 -12.71 -0.14 0.56
C ILE A 89 -12.22 0.26 1.95
N ARG A 90 -12.18 -0.71 2.85
CA ARG A 90 -11.61 -0.50 4.19
C ARG A 90 -10.11 -0.72 4.17
N VAL A 91 -9.34 0.26 4.67
CA VAL A 91 -7.88 0.15 4.77
C VAL A 91 -7.48 0.33 6.23
N GLU A 92 -6.72 -0.63 6.74
CA GLU A 92 -6.21 -0.63 8.11
C GLU A 92 -4.69 -0.60 8.11
N ILE A 93 -4.13 0.20 9.03
CA ILE A 93 -2.69 0.22 9.31
C ILE A 93 -2.52 -0.40 10.69
N ALA A 94 -1.82 -1.53 10.76
CA ALA A 94 -1.68 -2.30 12.02
C ALA A 94 -0.19 -2.64 12.36
#